data_d79e9e7671405f5e30a4528fd3958159
#
_entry.id   d79e9e7671405f5e30a4528fd3958159
#
_cell.length_a   1.000
_cell.length_b   1.000
_cell.length_c   1.000
_cell.angle_alpha   90.00
_cell.angle_beta   90.00
_cell.angle_gamma   90.00
#
_symmetry.space_group_name_H-M   'P 1'
#
loop_
_entity.id
_entity.type
_entity.pdbx_description
1 polymer ?
#
loop_
_entity_poly.entity_id
_entity_poly.type
_entity_poly.pdbx_seq_one_letter_code
_entity_poly.pdbx_strand_id
1 'polypeptide(L)'
;MDYSTHITNYFNDLRSVLNTMDTAPISDFLNLMKDAAKNGRKVYICGNGGSASTASHFAGDYNKGLKPYNFDFICLSDNVPAMMAIANDISYDEIFRYQILNKIQKDDILIGISGSGNSRNVVNALDYAAECGAYTVGVTGYDGGTIKRICDLSIHFPINDMQVVEDLHLILNHMTMRILKEEKENENLIH
;
A
#
# COMPACT_ATOMS: atom_id res chain seq x y z
N MET A 1 7.87 19.09 -32.49
CA MET A 1 7.12 19.53 -31.30
C MET A 1 8.05 19.35 -30.11
N ASP A 2 8.18 20.35 -29.22
CA ASP A 2 9.04 20.28 -28.05
C ASP A 2 8.17 20.07 -26.78
N TYR A 3 8.44 19.04 -26.01
CA TYR A 3 7.70 18.66 -24.80
C TYR A 3 8.43 19.04 -23.50
N SER A 4 9.58 19.72 -23.57
CA SER A 4 10.45 20.02 -22.42
C SER A 4 9.71 20.68 -21.24
N THR A 5 8.80 21.63 -21.55
CA THR A 5 7.99 22.31 -20.53
C THR A 5 7.05 21.34 -19.80
N HIS A 6 6.36 20.46 -20.53
CA HIS A 6 5.46 19.47 -19.93
C HIS A 6 6.21 18.47 -19.04
N ILE A 7 7.38 18.00 -19.51
CA ILE A 7 8.25 17.11 -18.73
C ILE A 7 8.71 17.80 -17.44
N THR A 8 9.15 19.06 -17.54
CA THR A 8 9.59 19.84 -16.37
C THR A 8 8.46 20.05 -15.36
N ASN A 9 7.26 20.34 -15.83
CA ASN A 9 6.09 20.51 -14.96
C ASN A 9 5.76 19.22 -14.18
N TYR A 10 5.77 18.07 -14.84
CA TYR A 10 5.56 16.78 -14.19
C TYR A 10 6.55 16.54 -13.03
N PHE A 11 7.84 16.80 -13.27
CA PHE A 11 8.85 16.68 -12.21
C PHE A 11 8.68 17.72 -11.08
N ASN A 12 8.18 18.91 -11.42
CA ASN A 12 7.90 19.93 -10.40
C ASN A 12 6.72 19.51 -9.51
N ASP A 13 5.69 18.90 -10.08
CA ASP A 13 4.55 18.36 -9.33
C ASP A 13 5.00 17.28 -8.34
N LEU A 14 5.81 16.31 -8.78
CA LEU A 14 6.43 15.30 -7.91
C LEU A 14 7.24 15.94 -6.77
N ARG A 15 8.14 16.88 -7.11
CA ARG A 15 8.98 17.58 -6.12
C ARG A 15 8.14 18.34 -5.09
N SER A 16 7.07 18.99 -5.55
CA SER A 16 6.18 19.76 -4.67
C SER A 16 5.59 18.88 -3.57
N VAL A 17 5.06 17.72 -3.93
CA VAL A 17 4.49 16.79 -2.95
C VAL A 17 5.56 16.23 -2.02
N LEU A 18 6.70 15.78 -2.56
CA LEU A 18 7.80 15.22 -1.76
C LEU A 18 8.38 16.21 -0.76
N ASN A 19 8.38 17.52 -1.09
CA ASN A 19 8.90 18.56 -0.20
C ASN A 19 7.93 18.97 0.92
N THR A 20 6.62 18.69 0.75
CA THR A 20 5.58 19.20 1.66
C THR A 20 4.83 18.11 2.41
N MET A 21 4.99 16.84 2.01
CA MET A 21 4.29 15.73 2.65
C MET A 21 4.73 15.52 4.10
N ASP A 22 3.79 15.12 4.93
CA ASP A 22 4.09 14.64 6.28
C ASP A 22 4.77 13.26 6.22
N THR A 23 5.95 13.14 6.80
CA THR A 23 6.72 11.89 6.84
C THR A 23 6.42 11.04 8.08
N ALA A 24 5.72 11.56 9.08
CA ALA A 24 5.40 10.82 10.29
C ALA A 24 4.60 9.54 10.02
N PRO A 25 3.55 9.54 9.17
CA PRO A 25 2.83 8.31 8.83
C PRO A 25 3.70 7.24 8.14
N ILE A 26 4.77 7.66 7.43
CA ILE A 26 5.71 6.71 6.81
C ILE A 26 6.61 6.07 7.86
N SER A 27 7.03 6.84 8.86
CA SER A 27 7.78 6.32 10.00
C SER A 27 6.95 5.30 10.79
N ASP A 28 5.66 5.62 11.04
CA ASP A 28 4.73 4.71 11.71
C ASP A 28 4.51 3.43 10.90
N PHE A 29 4.39 3.55 9.58
CA PHE A 29 4.30 2.39 8.68
C PHE A 29 5.54 1.49 8.76
N LEU A 30 6.75 2.05 8.77
CA LEU A 30 7.99 1.28 8.92
C LEU A 30 8.02 0.51 10.25
N ASN A 31 7.63 1.15 11.35
CA ASN A 31 7.53 0.51 12.66
C ASN A 31 6.48 -0.61 12.66
N LEU A 32 5.32 -0.38 12.05
CA LEU A 32 4.27 -1.39 11.90
C LEU A 32 4.77 -2.60 11.09
N MET A 33 5.49 -2.39 9.99
CA MET A 33 6.06 -3.48 9.19
C MET A 33 7.11 -4.28 9.98
N LYS A 34 7.98 -3.62 10.73
CA LYS A 34 8.97 -4.30 11.60
C LYS A 34 8.28 -5.15 12.67
N ASP A 35 7.23 -4.63 13.30
CA ASP A 35 6.45 -5.38 14.28
C ASP A 35 5.74 -6.58 13.65
N ALA A 36 5.15 -6.42 12.46
CA ALA A 36 4.54 -7.51 11.72
C ALA A 36 5.53 -8.65 11.42
N ALA A 37 6.72 -8.31 10.90
CA ALA A 37 7.76 -9.29 10.63
C ALA A 37 8.25 -10.01 11.90
N LYS A 38 8.40 -9.29 13.00
CA LYS A 38 8.83 -9.84 14.30
C LYS A 38 7.81 -10.81 14.88
N ASN A 39 6.52 -10.51 14.71
CA ASN A 39 5.42 -11.29 15.29
C ASN A 39 4.82 -12.32 14.32
N GLY A 40 5.37 -12.45 13.09
CA GLY A 40 4.86 -13.37 12.07
C GLY A 40 3.44 -13.05 11.60
N ARG A 41 3.08 -11.75 11.55
CA ARG A 41 1.78 -11.28 11.07
C ARG A 41 1.70 -11.32 9.56
N LYS A 42 0.54 -11.65 9.02
CA LYS A 42 0.28 -11.56 7.59
C LYS A 42 -0.01 -10.12 7.18
N VAL A 43 0.50 -9.75 6.02
CA VAL A 43 0.23 -8.45 5.41
C VAL A 43 -0.50 -8.67 4.09
N TYR A 44 -1.78 -8.40 4.07
CA TYR A 44 -2.58 -8.39 2.86
C TYR A 44 -2.45 -7.03 2.18
N ILE A 45 -2.42 -7.01 0.86
CA ILE A 45 -2.35 -5.77 0.09
C ILE A 45 -3.22 -5.86 -1.15
N CYS A 46 -3.91 -4.75 -1.50
CA CYS A 46 -4.76 -4.68 -2.67
C CYS A 46 -4.81 -3.29 -3.29
N GLY A 47 -5.20 -3.23 -4.56
CA GLY A 47 -5.45 -2.03 -5.34
C GLY A 47 -5.97 -2.38 -6.73
N ASN A 48 -6.43 -1.38 -7.49
CA ASN A 48 -6.93 -1.53 -8.85
C ASN A 48 -5.95 -0.93 -9.86
N GLY A 49 -5.90 -1.44 -11.09
CA GLY A 49 -5.10 -0.87 -12.18
C GLY A 49 -3.62 -0.67 -11.82
N GLY A 50 -3.11 0.56 -11.92
CA GLY A 50 -1.74 0.91 -11.51
C GLY A 50 -1.48 0.64 -10.03
N SER A 51 -2.47 0.89 -9.17
CA SER A 51 -2.39 0.52 -7.74
C SER A 51 -2.30 -1.00 -7.53
N ALA A 52 -2.87 -1.84 -8.40
CA ALA A 52 -2.68 -3.29 -8.36
C ALA A 52 -1.23 -3.67 -8.69
N SER A 53 -0.64 -3.03 -9.71
CA SER A 53 0.76 -3.23 -10.06
C SER A 53 1.69 -2.83 -8.91
N THR A 54 1.41 -1.71 -8.25
CA THR A 54 2.14 -1.28 -7.06
C THR A 54 1.98 -2.27 -5.91
N ALA A 55 0.76 -2.78 -5.65
CA ALA A 55 0.51 -3.79 -4.62
C ALA A 55 1.29 -5.09 -4.86
N SER A 56 1.31 -5.57 -6.11
CA SER A 56 2.09 -6.75 -6.51
C SER A 56 3.60 -6.53 -6.32
N HIS A 57 4.10 -5.34 -6.69
CA HIS A 57 5.50 -4.97 -6.51
C HIS A 57 5.88 -4.92 -5.01
N PHE A 58 5.05 -4.31 -4.16
CA PHE A 58 5.23 -4.35 -2.71
C PHE A 58 5.38 -5.77 -2.20
N ALA A 59 4.43 -6.64 -2.53
CA ALA A 59 4.46 -8.03 -2.07
C ALA A 59 5.72 -8.77 -2.55
N GLY A 60 6.13 -8.56 -3.80
CA GLY A 60 7.34 -9.15 -4.36
C GLY A 60 8.60 -8.69 -3.65
N ASP A 61 8.75 -7.39 -3.43
CA ASP A 61 9.93 -6.80 -2.78
C ASP A 61 10.07 -7.26 -1.32
N TYR A 62 8.98 -7.19 -0.55
CA TYR A 62 9.02 -7.57 0.86
C TYR A 62 9.20 -9.07 1.06
N ASN A 63 8.53 -9.93 0.28
CA ASN A 63 8.68 -11.38 0.35
C ASN A 63 10.03 -11.89 -0.16
N LYS A 64 10.65 -11.20 -1.14
CA LYS A 64 11.99 -11.55 -1.64
C LYS A 64 13.06 -11.51 -0.55
N GLY A 65 12.81 -10.78 0.49
CA GLY A 65 13.55 -10.86 1.73
C GLY A 65 14.48 -9.72 2.01
N LEU A 66 14.12 -9.05 3.06
CA LEU A 66 14.98 -8.19 3.84
C LEU A 66 15.46 -8.97 5.08
N LYS A 67 16.26 -10.03 4.89
CA LYS A 67 16.78 -10.75 6.07
C LYS A 67 17.44 -9.75 7.05
N PRO A 68 17.16 -9.79 8.38
CA PRO A 68 16.47 -10.87 9.08
C PRO A 68 14.95 -10.79 9.08
N TYR A 69 14.34 -9.74 8.53
CA TYR A 69 12.88 -9.62 8.49
C TYR A 69 12.30 -10.70 7.58
N ASN A 70 11.31 -11.42 8.10
CA ASN A 70 10.58 -12.44 7.35
C ASN A 70 9.13 -11.97 7.19
N PHE A 71 8.86 -11.31 6.07
CA PHE A 71 7.53 -10.81 5.77
C PHE A 71 6.67 -11.90 5.11
N ASP A 72 5.38 -11.91 5.40
CA ASP A 72 4.36 -12.74 4.76
C ASP A 72 3.32 -11.82 4.07
N PHE A 73 3.70 -11.29 2.90
CA PHE A 73 2.83 -10.45 2.09
C PHE A 73 1.98 -11.29 1.14
N ILE A 74 0.69 -10.99 1.10
CA ILE A 74 -0.30 -11.61 0.22
C ILE A 74 -0.96 -10.54 -0.63
N CYS A 75 -0.61 -10.46 -1.91
CA CYS A 75 -1.25 -9.54 -2.84
C CYS A 75 -2.56 -10.11 -3.35
N LEU A 76 -3.68 -9.49 -2.96
CA LEU A 76 -5.01 -9.90 -3.39
C LEU A 76 -5.27 -9.59 -4.88
N SER A 77 -4.51 -8.63 -5.44
CA SER A 77 -4.61 -8.25 -6.85
C SER A 77 -3.93 -9.24 -7.80
N ASP A 78 -3.11 -10.17 -7.29
CA ASP A 78 -2.40 -11.15 -8.10
C ASP A 78 -3.25 -12.40 -8.40
N ASN A 79 -4.31 -12.64 -7.64
CA ASN A 79 -5.19 -13.78 -7.84
C ASN A 79 -6.27 -13.47 -8.89
N VAL A 80 -5.83 -13.29 -10.13
CA VAL A 80 -6.70 -12.93 -11.25
C VAL A 80 -7.90 -13.88 -11.42
N PRO A 81 -7.75 -15.23 -11.40
CA PRO A 81 -8.90 -16.12 -11.50
C PRO A 81 -9.94 -15.91 -10.40
N ALA A 82 -9.51 -15.71 -9.15
CA ALA A 82 -10.44 -15.45 -8.05
C ALA A 82 -11.17 -14.11 -8.23
N MET A 83 -10.44 -13.04 -8.60
CA MET A 83 -11.06 -11.73 -8.86
C MET A 83 -12.12 -11.82 -9.98
N MET A 84 -11.81 -12.52 -11.07
CA MET A 84 -12.73 -12.68 -12.19
C MET A 84 -13.97 -13.48 -11.79
N ALA A 85 -13.81 -14.58 -11.06
CA ALA A 85 -14.92 -15.38 -10.58
C ALA A 85 -15.81 -14.59 -9.61
N ILE A 86 -15.23 -13.91 -8.61
CA ILE A 86 -15.98 -13.11 -7.65
C ILE A 86 -16.70 -11.94 -8.35
N ALA A 87 -16.03 -11.27 -9.29
CA ALA A 87 -16.66 -10.19 -10.05
C ALA A 87 -17.85 -10.66 -10.89
N ASN A 88 -17.76 -11.85 -11.48
CA ASN A 88 -18.83 -12.44 -12.31
C ASN A 88 -19.99 -12.96 -11.47
N ASP A 89 -19.71 -13.67 -10.38
CA ASP A 89 -20.71 -14.43 -9.63
C ASP A 89 -21.34 -13.61 -8.48
N ILE A 90 -20.64 -12.60 -7.99
CA ILE A 90 -21.05 -11.79 -6.84
C ILE A 90 -21.09 -10.30 -7.22
N SER A 91 -19.94 -9.62 -7.20
CA SER A 91 -19.78 -8.25 -7.69
C SER A 91 -18.29 -7.85 -7.75
N TYR A 92 -17.98 -6.83 -8.56
CA TYR A 92 -16.66 -6.22 -8.59
C TYR A 92 -16.29 -5.56 -7.24
N ASP A 93 -17.28 -5.07 -6.49
CA ASP A 93 -17.07 -4.43 -5.18
C ASP A 93 -16.58 -5.40 -4.10
N GLU A 94 -16.67 -6.72 -4.33
CA GLU A 94 -16.33 -7.76 -3.37
C GLU A 94 -15.02 -8.50 -3.70
N ILE A 95 -14.34 -8.16 -4.81
CA ILE A 95 -13.20 -8.94 -5.31
C ILE A 95 -12.04 -9.09 -4.32
N PHE A 96 -11.83 -8.12 -3.44
CA PHE A 96 -10.78 -8.17 -2.41
C PHE A 96 -11.32 -8.70 -1.08
N ARG A 97 -12.47 -8.18 -0.61
CA ARG A 97 -13.09 -8.63 0.62
C ARG A 97 -13.34 -10.13 0.64
N TYR A 98 -13.87 -10.68 -0.45
CA TYR A 98 -14.18 -12.10 -0.53
C TYR A 98 -12.94 -13.00 -0.42
N GLN A 99 -11.79 -12.54 -0.86
CA GLN A 99 -10.54 -13.30 -0.76
C GLN A 99 -10.00 -13.39 0.68
N ILE A 100 -10.34 -12.45 1.55
CA ILE A 100 -9.90 -12.41 2.95
C ILE A 100 -10.95 -12.94 3.95
N LEU A 101 -12.16 -13.29 3.49
CA LEU A 101 -13.19 -13.90 4.33
C LEU A 101 -12.64 -15.13 5.06
N ASN A 102 -12.78 -15.15 6.39
CA ASN A 102 -12.32 -16.22 7.28
C ASN A 102 -10.81 -16.53 7.21
N LYS A 103 -9.99 -15.64 6.63
CA LYS A 103 -8.54 -15.80 6.51
C LYS A 103 -7.77 -14.74 7.29
N ILE A 104 -8.18 -13.48 7.15
CA ILE A 104 -7.58 -12.38 7.89
C ILE A 104 -7.92 -12.53 9.39
N GLN A 105 -6.95 -12.31 10.24
CA GLN A 105 -7.06 -12.51 11.68
C GLN A 105 -6.76 -11.20 12.41
N LYS A 106 -7.10 -11.18 13.69
CA LYS A 106 -6.71 -10.10 14.58
C LYS A 106 -5.20 -9.85 14.52
N ASP A 107 -4.82 -8.58 14.47
CA ASP A 107 -3.46 -8.08 14.40
C ASP A 107 -2.72 -8.37 13.07
N ASP A 108 -3.34 -9.04 12.08
CA ASP A 108 -2.88 -9.01 10.70
C ASP A 108 -2.99 -7.58 10.15
N ILE A 109 -2.43 -7.33 8.98
CA ILE A 109 -2.45 -6.00 8.36
C ILE A 109 -3.13 -6.09 6.99
N LEU A 110 -4.00 -5.12 6.67
CA LEU A 110 -4.47 -4.91 5.30
C LEU A 110 -4.06 -3.53 4.81
N ILE A 111 -3.32 -3.49 3.70
CA ILE A 111 -2.92 -2.28 2.99
C ILE A 111 -3.84 -2.09 1.78
N GLY A 112 -4.60 -1.00 1.75
CA GLY A 112 -5.44 -0.61 0.62
C GLY A 112 -4.81 0.54 -0.16
N ILE A 113 -4.49 0.33 -1.45
CA ILE A 113 -3.96 1.36 -2.34
C ILE A 113 -5.07 1.84 -3.27
N SER A 114 -5.35 3.15 -3.24
CA SER A 114 -6.34 3.76 -4.12
C SER A 114 -6.01 5.24 -4.35
N GLY A 115 -5.69 5.62 -5.58
CA GLY A 115 -5.39 7.02 -5.91
C GLY A 115 -6.51 7.96 -5.46
N SER A 116 -7.77 7.67 -5.77
CA SER A 116 -8.93 8.48 -5.35
C SER A 116 -9.32 8.31 -3.87
N GLY A 117 -8.85 7.24 -3.21
CA GLY A 117 -9.29 6.87 -1.87
C GLY A 117 -10.76 6.44 -1.76
N ASN A 118 -11.44 6.19 -2.91
CA ASN A 118 -12.87 5.88 -2.96
C ASN A 118 -13.21 4.58 -3.69
N SER A 119 -12.23 3.77 -4.05
CA SER A 119 -12.46 2.47 -4.70
C SER A 119 -13.26 1.54 -3.79
N ARG A 120 -14.51 1.24 -4.17
CA ARG A 120 -15.48 0.54 -3.32
C ARG A 120 -14.98 -0.82 -2.86
N ASN A 121 -14.37 -1.59 -3.76
CA ASN A 121 -13.80 -2.90 -3.45
C ASN A 121 -12.63 -2.83 -2.44
N VAL A 122 -11.83 -1.77 -2.47
CA VAL A 122 -10.76 -1.53 -1.49
C VAL A 122 -11.36 -1.12 -0.14
N VAL A 123 -12.35 -0.21 -0.15
CA VAL A 123 -13.08 0.22 1.06
C VAL A 123 -13.73 -0.98 1.75
N ASN A 124 -14.49 -1.81 1.01
CA ASN A 124 -15.16 -2.99 1.57
C ASN A 124 -14.18 -3.98 2.21
N ALA A 125 -12.99 -4.14 1.61
CA ALA A 125 -11.96 -5.00 2.19
C ALA A 125 -11.37 -4.42 3.48
N LEU A 126 -11.10 -3.10 3.52
CA LEU A 126 -10.57 -2.41 4.70
C LEU A 126 -11.57 -2.42 5.86
N ASP A 127 -12.85 -2.13 5.59
CA ASP A 127 -13.90 -2.21 6.61
C ASP A 127 -13.99 -3.61 7.22
N TYR A 128 -14.01 -4.66 6.39
CA TYR A 128 -14.04 -6.03 6.87
C TYR A 128 -12.78 -6.41 7.67
N ALA A 129 -11.61 -5.96 7.25
CA ALA A 129 -10.36 -6.19 7.98
C ALA A 129 -10.41 -5.56 9.38
N ALA A 130 -10.91 -4.32 9.48
CA ALA A 130 -11.10 -3.62 10.75
C ALA A 130 -12.10 -4.37 11.66
N GLU A 131 -13.22 -4.87 11.12
CA GLU A 131 -14.19 -5.70 11.86
C GLU A 131 -13.55 -6.98 12.42
N CYS A 132 -12.57 -7.56 11.73
CA CYS A 132 -11.80 -8.72 12.18
C CYS A 132 -10.70 -8.38 13.20
N GLY A 133 -10.48 -7.10 13.53
CA GLY A 133 -9.43 -6.63 14.42
C GLY A 133 -8.03 -6.60 13.78
N ALA A 134 -7.95 -6.63 12.45
CA ALA A 134 -6.72 -6.39 11.72
C ALA A 134 -6.41 -4.89 11.66
N TYR A 135 -5.14 -4.54 11.53
CA TYR A 135 -4.70 -3.16 11.37
C TYR A 135 -4.84 -2.71 9.91
N THR A 136 -5.42 -1.54 9.69
CA THR A 136 -5.72 -1.04 8.35
C THR A 136 -4.80 0.11 7.95
N VAL A 137 -4.23 0.03 6.74
CA VAL A 137 -3.37 1.06 6.17
C VAL A 137 -3.95 1.53 4.84
N GLY A 138 -4.20 2.82 4.72
CA GLY A 138 -4.63 3.46 3.47
C GLY A 138 -3.50 4.22 2.79
N VAL A 139 -3.27 3.97 1.51
CA VAL A 139 -2.33 4.72 0.67
C VAL A 139 -3.13 5.42 -0.42
N THR A 140 -3.17 6.76 -0.37
CA THR A 140 -4.14 7.55 -1.15
C THR A 140 -3.51 8.80 -1.79
N GLY A 141 -4.19 9.32 -2.83
CA GLY A 141 -3.92 10.60 -3.45
C GLY A 141 -5.10 11.57 -3.30
N TYR A 142 -5.21 12.56 -4.17
CA TYR A 142 -6.27 13.57 -4.25
C TYR A 142 -6.56 14.20 -2.88
N ASP A 143 -7.79 14.06 -2.38
CA ASP A 143 -8.22 14.48 -1.03
C ASP A 143 -8.17 13.34 0.01
N GLY A 144 -7.78 12.14 -0.42
CA GLY A 144 -7.69 10.93 0.39
C GLY A 144 -8.98 10.11 0.46
N GLY A 145 -10.10 10.67 0.04
CA GLY A 145 -11.38 10.00 -0.03
C GLY A 145 -11.85 9.36 1.28
N THR A 146 -12.60 8.29 1.15
CA THR A 146 -13.11 7.49 2.27
C THR A 146 -12.00 6.76 3.01
N ILE A 147 -11.04 6.18 2.28
CA ILE A 147 -9.97 5.37 2.83
C ILE A 147 -9.14 6.15 3.86
N LYS A 148 -8.81 7.43 3.58
CA LYS A 148 -8.08 8.29 4.52
C LYS A 148 -8.77 8.44 5.87
N ARG A 149 -10.10 8.33 5.92
CA ARG A 149 -10.90 8.53 7.15
C ARG A 149 -11.14 7.27 7.95
N ILE A 150 -11.12 6.10 7.29
CA ILE A 150 -11.50 4.83 7.93
C ILE A 150 -10.31 4.00 8.39
N CYS A 151 -9.11 4.24 7.85
CA CYS A 151 -7.92 3.45 8.19
C CYS A 151 -7.26 3.91 9.50
N ASP A 152 -6.66 2.96 10.22
CA ASP A 152 -5.87 3.23 11.42
C ASP A 152 -4.62 4.06 11.10
N LEU A 153 -4.02 3.82 9.92
CA LEU A 153 -2.89 4.59 9.40
C LEU A 153 -3.18 5.05 7.97
N SER A 154 -3.02 6.34 7.71
CA SER A 154 -3.19 6.91 6.37
C SER A 154 -1.93 7.57 5.87
N ILE A 155 -1.39 7.08 4.75
CA ILE A 155 -0.30 7.70 3.99
C ILE A 155 -0.94 8.40 2.80
N HIS A 156 -0.89 9.74 2.79
CA HIS A 156 -1.64 10.55 1.85
C HIS A 156 -0.74 11.47 1.05
N PHE A 157 -0.88 11.44 -0.27
CA PHE A 157 -0.17 12.27 -1.24
C PHE A 157 -1.17 13.28 -1.86
N PRO A 158 -1.27 14.53 -1.36
CA PRO A 158 -2.33 15.47 -1.72
C PRO A 158 -2.07 16.15 -3.07
N ILE A 159 -2.29 15.43 -4.17
CA ILE A 159 -2.20 15.95 -5.53
C ILE A 159 -3.31 15.40 -6.41
N ASN A 160 -3.91 16.25 -7.25
CA ASN A 160 -5.01 15.91 -8.15
C ASN A 160 -4.50 15.46 -9.53
N ASP A 161 -3.58 14.54 -9.56
CA ASP A 161 -3.03 13.93 -10.78
C ASP A 161 -2.78 12.43 -10.53
N MET A 162 -3.49 11.57 -11.27
CA MET A 162 -3.42 10.12 -11.05
C MET A 162 -2.03 9.55 -11.31
N GLN A 163 -1.35 10.00 -12.36
CA GLN A 163 -0.04 9.50 -12.74
C GLN A 163 1.00 9.85 -11.68
N VAL A 164 0.98 11.09 -11.21
CA VAL A 164 1.86 11.55 -10.11
C VAL A 164 1.56 10.79 -8.83
N VAL A 165 0.27 10.55 -8.50
CA VAL A 165 -0.13 9.75 -7.33
C VAL A 165 0.41 8.33 -7.42
N GLU A 166 0.26 7.65 -8.55
CA GLU A 166 0.74 6.27 -8.74
C GLU A 166 2.25 6.17 -8.65
N ASP A 167 2.99 7.14 -9.21
CA ASP A 167 4.44 7.23 -9.05
C ASP A 167 4.85 7.41 -7.57
N LEU A 168 4.16 8.29 -6.83
CA LEU A 168 4.42 8.50 -5.42
C LEU A 168 4.13 7.25 -4.57
N HIS A 169 3.10 6.48 -4.91
CA HIS A 169 2.83 5.19 -4.28
C HIS A 169 3.97 4.18 -4.51
N LEU A 170 4.55 4.16 -5.71
CA LEU A 170 5.71 3.31 -6.00
C LEU A 170 7.00 3.81 -5.33
N ILE A 171 7.19 5.14 -5.26
CA ILE A 171 8.29 5.75 -4.49
C ILE A 171 8.20 5.34 -3.02
N LEU A 172 7.01 5.30 -2.42
CA LEU A 172 6.80 4.82 -1.06
C LEU A 172 7.35 3.40 -0.88
N ASN A 173 7.02 2.47 -1.79
CA ASN A 173 7.54 1.10 -1.76
C ASN A 173 9.07 1.08 -1.72
N HIS A 174 9.70 1.68 -2.71
CA HIS A 174 11.15 1.65 -2.87
C HIS A 174 11.87 2.35 -1.71
N MET A 175 11.34 3.47 -1.24
CA MET A 175 11.89 4.22 -0.11
C MET A 175 11.85 3.40 1.19
N THR A 176 10.71 2.79 1.50
CA THR A 176 10.56 1.98 2.72
C THR A 176 11.45 0.74 2.69
N MET A 177 11.55 0.08 1.54
CA MET A 177 12.48 -1.03 1.31
C MET A 177 13.94 -0.63 1.52
N ARG A 178 14.33 0.52 0.98
CA ARG A 178 15.70 1.05 1.13
C ARG A 178 16.02 1.37 2.58
N ILE A 179 15.11 2.04 3.30
CA ILE A 179 15.31 2.39 4.73
C ILE A 179 15.47 1.13 5.58
N LEU A 180 14.60 0.13 5.42
CA LEU A 180 14.69 -1.13 6.16
C LEU A 180 16.00 -1.89 5.87
N LYS A 181 16.52 -1.79 4.66
CA LYS A 181 17.80 -2.38 4.28
C LYS A 181 18.98 -1.66 4.93
N GLU A 182 19.00 -0.33 4.88
CA GLU A 182 20.06 0.50 5.47
C GLU A 182 20.10 0.36 7.01
N GLU A 183 18.94 0.30 7.67
CA GLU A 183 18.84 0.10 9.11
C GLU A 183 19.50 -1.22 9.53
N LYS A 184 19.22 -2.28 8.79
CA LYS A 184 19.79 -3.60 9.03
C LYS A 184 21.31 -3.64 8.83
N GLU A 185 21.83 -2.97 7.79
CA GLU A 185 23.28 -2.91 7.55
C GLU A 185 23.99 -2.24 8.71
N ASN A 186 23.38 -1.22 9.32
CA ASN A 186 23.89 -0.53 10.50
C ASN A 186 23.85 -1.40 11.76
N GLU A 187 22.81 -2.20 11.97
CA GLU A 187 22.74 -3.15 13.10
C GLU A 187 23.85 -4.21 13.04
N ASN A 188 24.19 -4.70 11.85
CA ASN A 188 25.25 -5.68 11.65
C ASN A 188 26.67 -5.11 11.81
N LEU A 189 26.85 -3.77 11.78
CA LEU A 189 28.14 -3.12 12.00
C LEU A 189 28.43 -2.86 13.49
N ILE A 190 27.41 -2.99 14.35
CA ILE A 190 27.50 -2.72 15.80
C ILE A 190 27.74 -4.01 16.60
N HIS A 191 27.62 -5.18 15.96
CA HIS A 191 27.86 -6.51 16.52
C HIS A 191 29.05 -7.21 15.86
#